data_704b5c34e2b681f49cc407760b47f74f
#
_entry.id   704b5c34e2b681f49cc407760b47f74f
#
_cell.length_a   1.000
_cell.length_b   1.000
_cell.length_c   1.000
_cell.angle_alpha   90.00
_cell.angle_beta   90.00
_cell.angle_gamma   90.00
#
_symmetry.space_group_name_H-M   'P 1'
#
loop_
_entity.id
_entity.type
_entity.pdbx_description
1 polymer ?
#
loop_
_entity_poly.entity_id
_entity_poly.type
_entity_poly.pdbx_seq_one_letter_code
_entity_poly.pdbx_strand_id
1 'polypeptide(L)'
;MNAVMSNQELRRLAARFIHLRTLMPTRAWPHIGQDVFLVEEEDGPAGSLLFTCRTEQSMSNPMGIVHGGITASLVDSCMGVTCGAQAGCTFTPTITMTVNYARP
;
A
#
# COMPACT_ATOMS: atom_id res chain seq x y z
N MET A 1 13.35 23.70 6.66
CA MET A 1 13.15 22.59 5.72
C MET A 1 13.52 21.29 6.42
N ASN A 2 12.66 20.31 6.41
CA ASN A 2 12.91 19.06 7.06
C ASN A 2 13.84 18.20 6.19
N ALA A 3 14.75 17.47 6.84
CA ALA A 3 15.57 16.49 6.16
C ALA A 3 14.69 15.42 5.54
N VAL A 4 15.09 14.91 4.38
CA VAL A 4 14.41 13.79 3.74
C VAL A 4 14.69 12.54 4.56
N MET A 5 13.62 11.84 4.93
CA MET A 5 13.70 10.59 5.66
C MET A 5 14.39 9.53 4.80
N SER A 6 15.30 8.74 5.38
CA SER A 6 15.89 7.62 4.66
C SER A 6 14.85 6.54 4.36
N ASN A 7 15.06 5.78 3.28
CA ASN A 7 14.17 4.68 2.94
C ASN A 7 14.14 3.60 4.02
N GLN A 8 15.23 3.38 4.72
CA GLN A 8 15.28 2.45 5.84
C GLN A 8 14.35 2.90 6.97
N GLU A 9 14.39 4.15 7.33
CA GLU A 9 13.51 4.69 8.37
C GLU A 9 12.05 4.73 7.90
N LEU A 10 11.82 5.09 6.64
CA LEU A 10 10.49 5.08 6.06
C LEU A 10 9.88 3.67 6.07
N ARG A 11 10.68 2.65 5.71
CA ARG A 11 10.25 1.25 5.80
C ARG A 11 9.89 0.86 7.23
N ARG A 12 10.71 1.25 8.19
CA ARG A 12 10.47 0.96 9.60
C ARG A 12 9.15 1.55 10.08
N LEU A 13 8.86 2.79 9.74
CA LEU A 13 7.61 3.45 10.10
C LEU A 13 6.41 2.84 9.37
N ALA A 14 6.57 2.53 8.09
CA ALA A 14 5.52 1.87 7.31
C ALA A 14 5.18 0.50 7.89
N ALA A 15 6.16 -0.31 8.24
CA ALA A 15 5.95 -1.61 8.87
C ALA A 15 5.19 -1.47 10.19
N ARG A 16 5.51 -0.46 10.99
CA ARG A 16 4.81 -0.16 12.22
C ARG A 16 3.36 0.22 11.98
N PHE A 17 3.09 1.05 10.97
CA PHE A 17 1.73 1.46 10.64
C PHE A 17 0.90 0.29 10.08
N ILE A 18 1.50 -0.57 9.28
CA ILE A 18 0.85 -1.80 8.82
C ILE A 18 0.44 -2.66 10.03
N HIS A 19 1.35 -2.86 10.97
CA HIS A 19 1.06 -3.63 12.17
C HIS A 19 -0.08 -3.00 12.99
N LEU A 20 -0.06 -1.69 13.20
CA LEU A 20 -1.11 -0.99 13.92
C LEU A 20 -2.46 -1.14 13.23
N ARG A 21 -2.51 -1.10 11.91
CA ARG A 21 -3.75 -1.28 11.15
C ARG A 21 -4.32 -2.69 11.29
N THR A 22 -3.47 -3.71 11.46
CA THR A 22 -3.96 -5.08 11.69
C THR A 22 -4.64 -5.23 13.04
N LEU A 23 -4.33 -4.37 14.01
CA LEU A 23 -4.95 -4.37 15.33
C LEU A 23 -6.26 -3.58 15.38
N MET A 24 -6.55 -2.79 14.35
CA MET A 24 -7.77 -1.98 14.28
C MET A 24 -8.89 -2.77 13.62
N PRO A 25 -10.14 -2.64 14.11
CA PRO A 25 -11.27 -3.22 13.40
C PRO A 25 -11.42 -2.53 12.04
N THR A 26 -11.29 -3.30 10.98
CA THR A 26 -11.47 -2.82 9.62
C THR A 26 -12.28 -3.83 8.83
N ARG A 27 -13.08 -3.35 7.88
CA ARG A 27 -13.93 -4.20 7.06
C ARG A 27 -13.28 -4.56 5.73
N ALA A 28 -12.41 -3.71 5.22
CA ALA A 28 -11.81 -3.90 3.89
C ALA A 28 -10.39 -4.46 3.97
N TRP A 29 -9.58 -4.01 4.93
CA TRP A 29 -8.17 -4.36 5.00
C TRP A 29 -7.91 -5.87 5.07
N PRO A 30 -8.64 -6.68 5.88
CA PRO A 30 -8.42 -8.12 5.91
C PRO A 30 -8.66 -8.81 4.57
N HIS A 31 -9.49 -8.22 3.71
CA HIS A 31 -9.81 -8.81 2.40
C HIS A 31 -8.88 -8.34 1.29
N ILE A 32 -8.37 -7.12 1.40
CA ILE A 32 -7.58 -6.48 0.35
C ILE A 32 -6.10 -6.50 0.68
N GLY A 33 -5.75 -6.30 1.95
CA GLY A 33 -4.36 -6.15 2.39
C GLY A 33 -3.75 -7.39 3.01
N GLN A 34 -4.46 -8.52 3.02
CA GLN A 34 -4.02 -9.71 3.73
C GLN A 34 -2.67 -10.25 3.24
N ASP A 35 -2.43 -10.20 1.94
CA ASP A 35 -1.20 -10.68 1.32
C ASP A 35 -0.36 -9.54 0.73
N VAL A 36 -0.42 -8.36 1.33
CA VAL A 36 0.43 -7.24 0.96
C VAL A 36 1.66 -7.24 1.86
N PHE A 37 2.81 -7.30 1.24
CA PHE A 37 4.09 -7.36 1.93
C PHE A 37 4.96 -6.16 1.55
N LEU A 38 5.56 -5.55 2.56
CA LEU A 38 6.57 -4.52 2.35
C LEU A 38 7.91 -5.20 2.04
N VAL A 39 8.55 -4.79 0.96
CA VAL A 39 9.86 -5.30 0.58
C VAL A 39 10.93 -4.58 1.39
N GLU A 40 11.72 -5.34 2.14
CA GLU A 40 12.71 -4.79 3.05
C GLU A 40 14.02 -4.37 2.35
N GLU A 41 14.40 -5.08 1.30
CA GLU A 41 15.64 -4.82 0.55
C GLU A 41 15.31 -4.18 -0.78
N GLU A 42 15.56 -2.90 -0.89
CA GLU A 42 15.19 -2.14 -2.06
C GLU A 42 16.13 -0.97 -2.27
N ASP A 43 16.63 -0.85 -3.50
CA ASP A 43 17.38 0.30 -3.99
C ASP A 43 16.48 1.17 -4.86
N GLY A 44 15.50 1.81 -4.25
CA GLY A 44 14.59 2.72 -4.92
C GLY A 44 14.95 4.18 -4.72
N PRO A 45 14.25 5.08 -5.43
CA PRO A 45 14.41 6.52 -5.20
C PRO A 45 14.14 6.88 -3.74
N ALA A 46 14.78 7.95 -3.27
CA ALA A 46 14.56 8.46 -1.92
C ALA A 46 13.07 8.75 -1.69
N GLY A 47 12.54 8.31 -0.57
CA GLY A 47 11.14 8.50 -0.21
C GLY A 47 10.18 7.50 -0.84
N SER A 48 10.69 6.43 -1.46
CA SER A 48 9.87 5.38 -2.05
C SER A 48 9.86 4.11 -1.22
N LEU A 49 8.76 3.37 -1.31
CA LEU A 49 8.60 2.03 -0.74
C LEU A 49 8.09 1.09 -1.81
N LEU A 50 8.53 -0.15 -1.75
CA LEU A 50 8.05 -1.20 -2.64
C LEU A 50 7.17 -2.16 -1.85
N PHE A 51 6.00 -2.44 -2.39
CA PHE A 51 5.07 -3.43 -1.84
C PHE A 51 4.85 -4.53 -2.86
N THR A 52 4.69 -5.75 -2.37
CA THR A 52 4.24 -6.88 -3.19
C THR A 52 2.93 -7.40 -2.65
N CYS A 53 2.11 -7.93 -3.53
CA CYS A 53 0.86 -8.53 -3.15
C CYS A 53 0.70 -9.86 -3.88
N ARG A 54 0.35 -10.91 -3.13
CA ARG A 54 -0.04 -12.18 -3.73
C ARG A 54 -1.49 -12.07 -4.16
N THR A 55 -1.77 -12.33 -5.43
CA THR A 55 -3.12 -12.32 -5.94
C THR A 55 -3.75 -13.70 -5.87
N GLU A 56 -5.06 -13.73 -5.66
CA GLU A 56 -5.85 -14.95 -5.58
C GLU A 56 -6.93 -14.94 -6.67
N GLN A 57 -7.47 -16.10 -6.96
CA GLN A 57 -8.54 -16.22 -7.95
C GLN A 57 -9.76 -15.37 -7.61
N SER A 58 -10.07 -15.20 -6.32
CA SER A 58 -11.16 -14.35 -5.85
C SER A 58 -10.99 -12.87 -6.21
N MET A 59 -9.77 -12.46 -6.55
CA MET A 59 -9.46 -11.09 -6.97
C MET A 59 -9.55 -10.90 -8.49
N SER A 60 -9.85 -11.95 -9.22
CA SER A 60 -9.91 -11.89 -10.68
C SER A 60 -11.30 -11.51 -11.19
N ASN A 61 -11.33 -10.92 -12.39
CA ASN A 61 -12.56 -10.70 -13.13
C ASN A 61 -12.88 -11.94 -13.99
N PRO A 62 -14.03 -11.97 -14.70
CA PRO A 62 -14.39 -13.11 -15.53
C PRO A 62 -13.39 -13.45 -16.64
N MET A 63 -12.49 -12.51 -16.99
CA MET A 63 -11.44 -12.72 -17.98
C MET A 63 -10.19 -13.39 -17.41
N GLY A 64 -10.15 -13.67 -16.10
CA GLY A 64 -9.02 -14.31 -15.44
C GLY A 64 -7.86 -13.39 -15.10
N ILE A 65 -8.05 -12.09 -15.16
CA ILE A 65 -7.04 -11.09 -14.73
C ILE A 65 -7.50 -10.42 -13.46
N VAL A 66 -6.57 -9.82 -12.72
CA VAL A 66 -6.89 -9.13 -11.48
C VAL A 66 -7.89 -8.02 -11.77
N HIS A 67 -8.98 -7.99 -11.01
CA HIS A 67 -10.03 -6.98 -11.17
C HIS A 67 -9.44 -5.59 -10.94
N GLY A 68 -9.79 -4.65 -11.85
CA GLY A 68 -9.26 -3.28 -11.77
C GLY A 68 -9.54 -2.59 -10.43
N GLY A 69 -10.69 -2.82 -9.84
CA GLY A 69 -11.02 -2.30 -8.52
C GLY A 69 -10.10 -2.84 -7.42
N ILE A 70 -9.66 -4.09 -7.53
CA ILE A 70 -8.70 -4.67 -6.58
C ILE A 70 -7.33 -3.99 -6.75
N THR A 71 -6.87 -3.83 -7.98
CA THR A 71 -5.61 -3.11 -8.25
C THR A 71 -5.66 -1.70 -7.68
N ALA A 72 -6.74 -0.97 -7.92
CA ALA A 72 -6.91 0.38 -7.39
C ALA A 72 -6.90 0.41 -5.86
N SER A 73 -7.57 -0.54 -5.21
CA SER A 73 -7.61 -0.65 -3.75
C SER A 73 -6.23 -0.94 -3.16
N LEU A 74 -5.45 -1.82 -3.79
CA LEU A 74 -4.10 -2.13 -3.35
C LEU A 74 -3.18 -0.91 -3.47
N VAL A 75 -3.24 -0.21 -4.60
CA VAL A 75 -2.46 1.01 -4.81
C VAL A 75 -2.83 2.07 -3.78
N ASP A 76 -4.12 2.29 -3.56
CA ASP A 76 -4.61 3.26 -2.59
C ASP A 76 -4.11 2.93 -1.18
N SER A 77 -4.20 1.68 -0.77
CA SER A 77 -3.76 1.23 0.55
C SER A 77 -2.25 1.41 0.73
N CYS A 78 -1.44 1.05 -0.27
CA CYS A 78 0.01 1.21 -0.22
C CYS A 78 0.41 2.68 -0.19
N MET A 79 -0.25 3.52 -0.97
CA MET A 79 -0.02 4.96 -0.94
C MET A 79 -0.37 5.57 0.42
N GLY A 80 -1.47 5.12 1.01
CA GLY A 80 -1.87 5.55 2.34
C GLY A 80 -0.83 5.23 3.41
N VAL A 81 -0.27 4.02 3.38
CA VAL A 81 0.79 3.61 4.30
C VAL A 81 2.05 4.45 4.11
N THR A 82 2.46 4.66 2.86
CA THR A 82 3.66 5.45 2.54
C THR A 82 3.50 6.90 2.98
N CYS A 83 2.37 7.50 2.64
CA CYS A 83 2.06 8.87 3.03
C CYS A 83 2.00 9.01 4.55
N GLY A 84 1.35 8.08 5.23
CA GLY A 84 1.28 8.07 6.69
C GLY A 84 2.65 7.96 7.34
N ALA A 85 3.52 7.10 6.82
CA ALA A 85 4.88 6.95 7.32
C ALA A 85 5.69 8.24 7.16
N GLN A 86 5.58 8.91 6.00
CA GLN A 86 6.27 10.18 5.76
C GLN A 86 5.75 11.30 6.64
N ALA A 87 4.44 11.34 6.85
CA ALA A 87 3.79 12.39 7.65
C ALA A 87 3.83 12.13 9.16
N GLY A 88 4.23 10.94 9.59
CA GLY A 88 4.16 10.54 10.98
C GLY A 88 2.72 10.40 11.49
N CYS A 89 1.80 10.04 10.62
CA CYS A 89 0.36 9.96 10.90
C CYS A 89 -0.19 8.62 10.45
N THR A 90 -1.01 7.99 11.28
CA THR A 90 -1.64 6.70 10.94
C THR A 90 -2.85 6.85 10.02
N PHE A 91 -3.37 8.04 9.86
CA PHE A 91 -4.57 8.31 9.08
C PHE A 91 -4.29 9.31 7.97
N THR A 92 -4.34 8.83 6.73
CA THR A 92 -4.20 9.65 5.53
C THR A 92 -5.28 9.24 4.53
N PRO A 93 -6.55 9.61 4.80
CA PRO A 93 -7.65 9.18 3.93
C PRO A 93 -7.52 9.81 2.55
N THR A 94 -7.89 9.04 1.53
CA THR A 94 -7.89 9.47 0.15
C THR A 94 -9.04 10.44 -0.10
N ILE A 95 -8.75 11.56 -0.73
CA ILE A 95 -9.78 12.52 -1.15
C ILE A 95 -10.18 12.24 -2.59
N THR A 96 -9.21 12.05 -3.47
CA THR A 96 -9.47 11.80 -4.88
C THR A 96 -8.41 10.86 -5.41
N MET A 97 -8.83 9.93 -6.26
CA MET A 97 -7.93 9.00 -6.94
C MET A 97 -8.40 8.79 -8.37
N THR A 98 -7.46 8.89 -9.31
CA THR A 98 -7.71 8.60 -10.72
C THR A 98 -6.78 7.49 -11.16
N VAL A 99 -7.33 6.46 -11.82
CA VAL A 99 -6.57 5.30 -12.26
C VAL A 99 -6.75 5.11 -13.76
N ASN A 100 -5.64 5.01 -14.48
CA ASN A 100 -5.62 4.72 -15.90
C ASN A 100 -5.02 3.34 -16.12
N TYR A 101 -5.82 2.42 -16.65
CA TYR A 101 -5.38 1.06 -16.98
C TYR A 101 -4.88 1.04 -18.42
N ALA A 102 -3.57 1.15 -18.58
CA ALA A 102 -2.98 1.24 -19.92
C ALA A 102 -3.03 -0.08 -20.70
N ARG A 103 -3.06 -1.20 -19.96
CA ARG A 103 -3.18 -2.58 -20.50
C ARG A 103 -3.54 -3.55 -19.39
N PRO A 104 -4.06 -4.73 -19.76
CA PRO A 104 -4.40 -5.77 -18.80
C PRO A 104 -3.25 -6.22 -17.92
#